data_4107241e274e387d5312023b1bb11f7c
#
_entry.id   4107241e274e387d5312023b1bb11f7c
#
_cell.length_a   1.000
_cell.length_b   1.000
_cell.length_c   1.000
_cell.angle_alpha   90.00
_cell.angle_beta   90.00
_cell.angle_gamma   90.00
#
_symmetry.space_group_name_H-M   'P 1'
#
loop_
_entity.id
_entity.type
_entity.pdbx_description
1 polymer ?
#
loop_
_entity_poly.entity_id
_entity_poly.type
_entity_poly.pdbx_seq_one_letter_code
_entity_poly.pdbx_strand_id
1 'polypeptide(L)'
;MAQQNKKQPKAKTGLARCLELASGHKGLVFLAGFLAALAAICSFVPYLSIYYIIREILFVYPDMSLLNVSAISTWGWLALAGILGNIVFYFFALLCSHVAAFGTLYELKVAFADHIMQIPLGYHLTLGSGKMRKIMDENIESVEKFIAHQLPDFVASLVAPLVLVIILLGIDWRYGVVCLVGIVLAFIVQFAGFNGEAKEKMHRFQTAQENMNSASVEYVRGMSEIKAFNQTADSFKRLGKSITDYTSFVLEYALGWQNCMPAFTTIINNIYLLLIPVGILIGMHTTDFREYSLTFIFYLIIVHAISGVLNKIMYISESFTQIDGSVERMDEILRIPALPEKSTAQAIENYGIAFRDVSFSYEADSQVKALSHVSFFADQGKVTAIVGPSGGGKSTIASLISRFYDVTDGSIQIGGVDIRDIPLDALMDKVSFVFQDTFLFKQSILDNIRMGNPDATEEQVIAAAKAARCHEFIEQLPNGYQTVIGSTGVHLSGGERQRIAIARAIVKDAPIIVLDEATAFSDPENEYLIQKAFEKLIQNKTVVMSAHRLSTIRNADQILVMEKGCLIESGTHDELLKKDGKYAQMWSSYTESINWKIGTGKAV
;
A
#
# COMPACT_ATOMS: atom_id res chain seq x y z
N MET A 1 26.04 -29.53 -6.16
CA MET A 1 26.28 -28.85 -7.46
C MET A 1 25.95 -27.38 -7.26
N ALA A 2 26.89 -26.50 -7.48
CA ALA A 2 26.82 -25.08 -7.18
C ALA A 2 25.81 -24.39 -8.12
N GLN A 3 24.69 -23.95 -7.62
CA GLN A 3 23.82 -23.01 -8.31
C GLN A 3 24.50 -21.64 -8.32
N GLN A 4 24.81 -21.18 -9.50
CA GLN A 4 25.37 -19.87 -9.79
C GLN A 4 24.48 -18.78 -9.19
N ASN A 5 25.04 -18.10 -8.22
CA ASN A 5 24.52 -16.86 -7.64
C ASN A 5 24.55 -15.79 -8.75
N LYS A 6 23.55 -15.78 -9.64
CA LYS A 6 23.30 -14.63 -10.52
C LYS A 6 22.92 -13.48 -9.59
N LYS A 7 23.86 -12.55 -9.34
CA LYS A 7 23.57 -11.26 -8.70
C LYS A 7 22.35 -10.68 -9.40
N GLN A 8 21.21 -10.68 -8.73
CA GLN A 8 20.06 -9.93 -9.19
C GLN A 8 20.51 -8.48 -9.41
N PRO A 9 20.17 -7.85 -10.54
CA PRO A 9 20.50 -6.45 -10.77
C PRO A 9 19.98 -5.65 -9.57
N LYS A 10 20.83 -4.77 -9.01
CA LYS A 10 20.42 -3.87 -7.92
C LYS A 10 19.12 -3.21 -8.35
N ALA A 11 18.07 -3.39 -7.56
CA ALA A 11 16.79 -2.77 -7.81
C ALA A 11 17.00 -1.26 -7.93
N LYS A 12 16.46 -0.67 -8.99
CA LYS A 12 16.46 0.78 -9.15
C LYS A 12 15.64 1.38 -8.02
N THR A 13 16.07 2.51 -7.50
CA THR A 13 15.39 3.24 -6.42
C THR A 13 15.06 4.66 -6.90
N GLY A 14 14.11 5.29 -6.26
CA GLY A 14 13.77 6.68 -6.46
C GLY A 14 13.36 7.05 -7.87
N LEU A 15 13.91 8.15 -8.36
CA LEU A 15 13.64 8.69 -9.70
C LEU A 15 13.80 7.64 -10.81
N ALA A 16 14.87 6.83 -10.75
CA ALA A 16 15.13 5.83 -11.78
C ALA A 16 14.02 4.75 -11.83
N ARG A 17 13.47 4.40 -10.67
CA ARG A 17 12.34 3.46 -10.57
C ARG A 17 11.03 4.10 -11.03
N CYS A 18 10.77 5.36 -10.66
CA CYS A 18 9.58 6.09 -11.15
C CYS A 18 9.57 6.22 -12.68
N LEU A 19 10.72 6.53 -13.30
CA LEU A 19 10.83 6.60 -14.76
C LEU A 19 10.68 5.23 -15.43
N GLU A 20 11.07 4.16 -14.76
CA GLU A 20 10.81 2.80 -15.22
C GLU A 20 9.32 2.46 -15.16
N LEU A 21 8.64 2.80 -14.06
CA LEU A 21 7.19 2.61 -13.89
C LEU A 21 6.38 3.41 -14.93
N ALA A 22 6.86 4.61 -15.30
CA ALA A 22 6.27 5.42 -16.37
C ALA A 22 6.68 4.99 -17.79
N SER A 23 7.21 3.77 -17.96
CA SER A 23 7.80 3.33 -19.23
C SER A 23 6.84 3.31 -20.41
N GLY A 24 5.55 3.12 -20.20
CA GLY A 24 4.50 3.20 -21.23
C GLY A 24 4.33 4.61 -21.81
N HIS A 25 4.70 5.66 -21.05
CA HIS A 25 4.46 7.06 -21.39
C HIS A 25 5.75 7.89 -21.53
N LYS A 26 6.91 7.24 -21.76
CA LYS A 26 8.24 7.91 -21.84
C LYS A 26 8.30 9.10 -22.79
N GLY A 27 7.61 9.04 -23.93
CA GLY A 27 7.61 10.12 -24.91
C GLY A 27 6.99 11.40 -24.34
N LEU A 28 5.87 11.29 -23.64
CA LEU A 28 5.19 12.43 -23.00
C LEU A 28 5.99 12.96 -21.82
N VAL A 29 6.61 12.09 -21.03
CA VAL A 29 7.49 12.48 -19.90
C VAL A 29 8.69 13.26 -20.40
N PHE A 30 9.34 12.81 -21.48
CA PHE A 30 10.46 13.51 -22.09
C PHE A 30 10.04 14.86 -22.67
N LEU A 31 8.89 14.90 -23.40
CA LEU A 31 8.36 16.15 -23.95
C LEU A 31 8.01 17.16 -22.85
N ALA A 32 7.42 16.70 -21.75
CA ALA A 32 7.12 17.54 -20.59
C ALA A 32 8.41 18.16 -20.01
N GLY A 33 9.47 17.36 -19.82
CA GLY A 33 10.76 17.84 -19.36
C GLY A 33 11.38 18.85 -20.34
N PHE A 34 11.35 18.60 -21.63
CA PHE A 34 11.85 19.50 -22.64
C PHE A 34 11.12 20.86 -22.64
N LEU A 35 9.79 20.83 -22.57
CA LEU A 35 8.97 22.05 -22.51
C LEU A 35 9.20 22.81 -21.18
N ALA A 36 9.37 22.12 -20.07
CA ALA A 36 9.73 22.75 -18.79
C ALA A 36 11.11 23.42 -18.84
N ALA A 37 12.07 22.82 -19.54
CA ALA A 37 13.38 23.43 -19.79
C ALA A 37 13.26 24.72 -20.63
N LEU A 38 12.46 24.71 -21.71
CA LEU A 38 12.19 25.91 -22.50
C LEU A 38 11.49 26.99 -21.68
N ALA A 39 10.51 26.62 -20.85
CA ALA A 39 9.85 27.54 -19.94
C ALA A 39 10.86 28.20 -18.98
N ALA A 40 11.78 27.41 -18.39
CA ALA A 40 12.82 27.93 -17.51
C ALA A 40 13.75 28.91 -18.22
N ILE A 41 14.13 28.67 -19.47
CA ILE A 41 14.93 29.62 -20.28
C ILE A 41 14.13 30.89 -20.54
N CYS A 42 12.87 30.79 -20.95
CA CYS A 42 12.01 31.94 -21.24
C CYS A 42 11.81 32.84 -20.00
N SER A 43 11.87 32.30 -18.78
CA SER A 43 11.70 33.06 -17.54
C SER A 43 12.82 34.09 -17.31
N PHE A 44 13.97 33.96 -17.96
CA PHE A 44 15.09 34.92 -17.86
C PHE A 44 15.06 36.00 -18.95
N VAL A 45 14.28 35.84 -20.02
CA VAL A 45 14.18 36.83 -21.11
C VAL A 45 13.74 38.21 -20.61
N PRO A 46 12.78 38.35 -19.68
CA PRO A 46 12.43 39.68 -19.12
C PRO A 46 13.59 40.37 -18.44
N TYR A 47 14.42 39.66 -17.68
CA TYR A 47 15.58 40.24 -17.00
C TYR A 47 16.61 40.77 -17.99
N LEU A 48 16.91 40.03 -19.06
CA LEU A 48 17.78 40.47 -20.14
C LEU A 48 17.19 41.65 -20.90
N SER A 49 15.88 41.63 -21.17
CA SER A 49 15.20 42.76 -21.82
C SER A 49 15.25 44.03 -20.98
N ILE A 50 15.07 43.94 -19.66
CA ILE A 50 15.23 45.09 -18.75
C ILE A 50 16.66 45.64 -18.80
N TYR A 51 17.68 44.78 -18.85
CA TYR A 51 19.08 45.23 -19.01
C TYR A 51 19.24 46.07 -20.26
N TYR A 52 18.75 45.62 -21.41
CA TYR A 52 18.90 46.36 -22.67
C TYR A 52 18.05 47.64 -22.71
N ILE A 53 16.85 47.64 -22.09
CA ILE A 53 16.05 48.87 -21.96
C ILE A 53 16.77 49.93 -21.12
N ILE A 54 17.33 49.53 -19.97
CA ILE A 54 18.10 50.44 -19.10
C ILE A 54 19.35 50.94 -19.85
N ARG A 55 19.98 50.06 -20.62
CA ARG A 55 21.13 50.44 -21.47
C ARG A 55 20.75 51.56 -22.43
N GLU A 56 19.70 51.41 -23.21
CA GLU A 56 19.26 52.44 -24.17
C GLU A 56 18.98 53.79 -23.47
N ILE A 57 18.41 53.77 -22.28
CA ILE A 57 18.11 55.00 -21.52
C ILE A 57 19.38 55.64 -20.97
N LEU A 58 20.27 54.88 -20.32
CA LEU A 58 21.46 55.42 -19.66
C LEU A 58 22.49 55.94 -20.66
N PHE A 59 22.62 55.35 -21.84
CA PHE A 59 23.63 55.76 -22.82
C PHE A 59 23.23 57.06 -23.55
N VAL A 60 21.95 57.41 -23.58
CA VAL A 60 21.45 58.63 -24.18
C VAL A 60 21.35 59.79 -23.18
N TYR A 61 21.22 59.46 -21.88
CA TYR A 61 21.14 60.50 -20.83
C TYR A 61 22.31 61.47 -20.84
N PRO A 62 22.14 62.84 -20.75
CA PRO A 62 20.88 63.52 -20.40
C PRO A 62 19.99 63.92 -21.60
N ASP A 63 20.42 63.72 -22.84
CA ASP A 63 19.68 64.15 -24.03
C ASP A 63 18.66 63.09 -24.47
N MET A 64 17.47 63.12 -23.88
CA MET A 64 16.39 62.20 -24.17
C MET A 64 15.78 62.33 -25.57
N SER A 65 16.17 63.35 -26.34
CA SER A 65 15.74 63.52 -27.74
C SER A 65 16.32 62.46 -28.68
N LEU A 66 17.48 61.90 -28.29
CA LEU A 66 18.17 60.85 -29.00
C LEU A 66 17.68 59.42 -28.64
N LEU A 67 16.67 59.31 -27.81
CA LEU A 67 16.16 58.02 -27.32
C LEU A 67 15.63 57.16 -28.47
N ASN A 68 16.15 55.95 -28.59
CA ASN A 68 15.66 54.98 -29.57
C ASN A 68 14.40 54.26 -29.07
N VAL A 69 13.23 54.91 -29.21
CA VAL A 69 11.93 54.39 -28.76
C VAL A 69 11.61 53.04 -29.43
N SER A 70 12.03 52.83 -30.68
CA SER A 70 11.82 51.57 -31.39
C SER A 70 12.60 50.42 -30.75
N ALA A 71 13.86 50.64 -30.34
CA ALA A 71 14.65 49.62 -29.64
C ALA A 71 14.03 49.28 -28.28
N ILE A 72 13.62 50.28 -27.49
CA ILE A 72 12.97 50.08 -26.19
C ILE A 72 11.64 49.29 -26.38
N SER A 73 10.85 49.66 -27.37
CA SER A 73 9.59 48.95 -27.68
C SER A 73 9.88 47.49 -28.08
N THR A 74 10.93 47.22 -28.87
CA THR A 74 11.31 45.85 -29.25
C THR A 74 11.68 45.01 -28.05
N TRP A 75 12.52 45.54 -27.14
CA TRP A 75 12.87 44.84 -25.90
C TRP A 75 11.65 44.67 -24.98
N GLY A 76 10.71 45.64 -24.94
CA GLY A 76 9.48 45.53 -24.20
C GLY A 76 8.59 44.38 -24.73
N TRP A 77 8.45 44.29 -26.07
CA TRP A 77 7.71 43.16 -26.68
C TRP A 77 8.44 41.82 -26.47
N LEU A 78 9.76 41.80 -26.48
CA LEU A 78 10.54 40.59 -26.20
C LEU A 78 10.38 40.12 -24.75
N ALA A 79 10.33 41.07 -23.80
CA ALA A 79 10.05 40.75 -22.40
C ALA A 79 8.66 40.11 -22.26
N LEU A 80 7.64 40.69 -22.91
CA LEU A 80 6.30 40.16 -22.92
C LEU A 80 6.26 38.75 -23.58
N ALA A 81 6.94 38.58 -24.73
CA ALA A 81 7.03 37.30 -25.38
C ALA A 81 7.75 36.24 -24.51
N GLY A 82 8.75 36.63 -23.73
CA GLY A 82 9.40 35.75 -22.76
C GLY A 82 8.46 35.30 -21.66
N ILE A 83 7.66 36.21 -21.09
CA ILE A 83 6.65 35.89 -20.08
C ILE A 83 5.59 34.94 -20.66
N LEU A 84 5.04 35.28 -21.81
CA LEU A 84 4.03 34.46 -22.48
C LEU A 84 4.60 33.08 -22.88
N GLY A 85 5.83 33.06 -23.38
CA GLY A 85 6.55 31.82 -23.69
C GLY A 85 6.72 30.91 -22.45
N ASN A 86 7.15 31.49 -21.33
CA ASN A 86 7.23 30.74 -20.08
C ASN A 86 5.88 30.12 -19.70
N ILE A 87 4.79 30.90 -19.72
CA ILE A 87 3.45 30.43 -19.37
C ILE A 87 3.00 29.31 -20.32
N VAL A 88 3.14 29.53 -21.63
CA VAL A 88 2.68 28.59 -22.66
C VAL A 88 3.47 27.28 -22.59
N PHE A 89 4.81 27.35 -22.57
CA PHE A 89 5.62 26.14 -22.50
C PHE A 89 5.42 25.39 -21.19
N TYR A 90 5.30 26.07 -20.07
CA TYR A 90 5.03 25.41 -18.79
C TYR A 90 3.64 24.79 -18.73
N PHE A 91 2.62 25.45 -19.31
CA PHE A 91 1.27 24.89 -19.44
C PHE A 91 1.28 23.58 -20.25
N PHE A 92 1.92 23.57 -21.40
CA PHE A 92 2.02 22.34 -22.22
C PHE A 92 2.92 21.28 -21.55
N ALA A 93 3.95 21.67 -20.81
CA ALA A 93 4.74 20.74 -20.01
C ALA A 93 3.86 20.02 -18.98
N LEU A 94 3.05 20.78 -18.22
CA LEU A 94 2.11 20.21 -17.26
C LEU A 94 1.04 19.35 -17.94
N LEU A 95 0.50 19.78 -19.08
CA LEU A 95 -0.48 18.99 -19.82
C LEU A 95 0.08 17.61 -20.21
N CYS A 96 1.28 17.57 -20.79
CA CYS A 96 1.96 16.33 -21.16
C CYS A 96 2.28 15.47 -19.92
N SER A 97 2.75 16.08 -18.83
CA SER A 97 3.07 15.34 -17.60
C SER A 97 1.84 14.76 -16.93
N HIS A 98 0.71 15.48 -16.89
CA HIS A 98 -0.54 14.96 -16.34
C HIS A 98 -1.09 13.79 -17.14
N VAL A 99 -1.09 13.87 -18.48
CA VAL A 99 -1.52 12.75 -19.33
C VAL A 99 -0.66 11.51 -19.08
N ALA A 100 0.67 11.69 -18.98
CA ALA A 100 1.59 10.60 -18.66
C ALA A 100 1.35 10.05 -17.25
N ALA A 101 1.12 10.92 -16.28
CA ALA A 101 0.92 10.57 -14.88
C ALA A 101 -0.37 9.76 -14.67
N PHE A 102 -1.49 10.20 -15.24
CA PHE A 102 -2.76 9.45 -15.14
C PHE A 102 -2.71 8.11 -15.88
N GLY A 103 -2.04 8.05 -17.04
CA GLY A 103 -1.80 6.78 -17.71
C GLY A 103 -0.98 5.82 -16.87
N THR A 104 0.11 6.30 -16.27
CA THR A 104 0.93 5.51 -15.34
C THR A 104 0.16 5.09 -14.09
N LEU A 105 -0.66 5.98 -13.51
CA LEU A 105 -1.52 5.68 -12.37
C LEU A 105 -2.45 4.50 -12.66
N TYR A 106 -3.11 4.54 -13.82
CA TYR A 106 -4.01 3.47 -14.26
C TYR A 106 -3.27 2.15 -14.41
N GLU A 107 -2.15 2.14 -15.15
CA GLU A 107 -1.34 0.93 -15.37
C GLU A 107 -0.84 0.34 -14.05
N LEU A 108 -0.37 1.19 -13.12
CA LEU A 108 0.10 0.74 -11.81
C LEU A 108 -1.02 0.17 -10.93
N LYS A 109 -2.20 0.81 -10.90
CA LYS A 109 -3.33 0.30 -10.12
C LYS A 109 -3.82 -1.04 -10.65
N VAL A 110 -3.88 -1.22 -11.98
CA VAL A 110 -4.24 -2.50 -12.60
C VAL A 110 -3.16 -3.55 -12.30
N ALA A 111 -1.89 -3.26 -12.57
CA ALA A 111 -0.80 -4.20 -12.34
C ALA A 111 -0.69 -4.61 -10.85
N PHE A 112 -0.91 -3.67 -9.93
CA PHE A 112 -0.92 -3.94 -8.51
C PHE A 112 -2.12 -4.82 -8.10
N ALA A 113 -3.32 -4.56 -8.65
CA ALA A 113 -4.50 -5.38 -8.41
C ALA A 113 -4.32 -6.81 -8.95
N ASP A 114 -3.80 -6.95 -10.17
CA ASP A 114 -3.51 -8.25 -10.77
C ASP A 114 -2.46 -9.03 -9.95
N HIS A 115 -1.41 -8.34 -9.50
CA HIS A 115 -0.38 -8.96 -8.66
C HIS A 115 -0.93 -9.43 -7.32
N ILE A 116 -1.79 -8.62 -6.67
CA ILE A 116 -2.46 -9.00 -5.42
C ILE A 116 -3.29 -10.28 -5.58
N MET A 117 -3.94 -10.48 -6.73
CA MET A 117 -4.70 -11.72 -6.97
C MET A 117 -3.80 -12.95 -7.16
N GLN A 118 -2.55 -12.77 -7.60
CA GLN A 118 -1.61 -13.86 -7.87
C GLN A 118 -0.77 -14.27 -6.66
N ILE A 119 -0.62 -13.40 -5.66
CA ILE A 119 0.13 -13.74 -4.44
C ILE A 119 -0.68 -14.69 -3.55
N PRO A 120 0.00 -15.58 -2.77
CA PRO A 120 -0.67 -16.50 -1.86
C PRO A 120 -1.61 -15.77 -0.89
N LEU A 121 -2.82 -16.33 -0.67
CA LEU A 121 -3.82 -15.73 0.23
C LEU A 121 -3.27 -15.48 1.64
N GLY A 122 -2.30 -16.28 2.06
CA GLY A 122 -1.64 -16.11 3.34
C GLY A 122 -1.00 -14.75 3.56
N TYR A 123 -0.44 -14.16 2.52
CA TYR A 123 0.11 -12.80 2.60
C TYR A 123 -0.99 -11.75 2.83
N HIS A 124 -2.20 -11.96 2.29
CA HIS A 124 -3.34 -11.07 2.54
C HIS A 124 -3.74 -11.04 4.02
N LEU A 125 -3.67 -12.20 4.69
CA LEU A 125 -3.99 -12.30 6.11
C LEU A 125 -2.94 -11.61 6.99
N THR A 126 -1.65 -11.70 6.62
CA THR A 126 -0.55 -11.08 7.39
C THR A 126 -0.38 -9.59 7.10
N LEU A 127 -0.51 -9.15 5.84
CA LEU A 127 -0.33 -7.75 5.45
C LEU A 127 -1.50 -6.85 5.91
N GLY A 128 -2.69 -7.41 6.00
CA GLY A 128 -3.91 -6.70 6.36
C GLY A 128 -4.41 -5.75 5.26
N SER A 129 -5.74 -5.62 5.16
CA SER A 129 -6.40 -4.78 4.14
C SER A 129 -6.03 -3.29 4.22
N GLY A 130 -5.69 -2.79 5.41
CA GLY A 130 -5.30 -1.40 5.63
C GLY A 130 -3.97 -1.04 4.96
N LYS A 131 -2.95 -1.92 5.03
CA LYS A 131 -1.65 -1.69 4.37
C LYS A 131 -1.81 -1.71 2.85
N MET A 132 -2.55 -2.69 2.31
CA MET A 132 -2.81 -2.79 0.87
C MET A 132 -3.57 -1.57 0.33
N ARG A 133 -4.61 -1.13 1.04
CA ARG A 133 -5.36 0.06 0.69
C ARG A 133 -4.47 1.31 0.68
N LYS A 134 -3.62 1.49 1.70
CA LYS A 134 -2.69 2.62 1.78
C LYS A 134 -1.74 2.65 0.58
N ILE A 135 -1.24 1.49 0.13
CA ILE A 135 -0.38 1.43 -1.04
C ILE A 135 -1.15 1.81 -2.30
N MET A 136 -2.36 1.27 -2.48
CA MET A 136 -3.18 1.50 -3.66
C MET A 136 -3.68 2.95 -3.77
N ASP A 137 -4.05 3.57 -2.65
CA ASP A 137 -4.62 4.92 -2.62
C ASP A 137 -3.54 6.00 -2.45
N GLU A 138 -2.57 5.81 -1.54
CA GLU A 138 -1.62 6.88 -1.21
C GLU A 138 -0.28 6.75 -1.95
N ASN A 139 0.34 5.55 -1.96
CA ASN A 139 1.69 5.40 -2.48
C ASN A 139 1.71 5.43 -4.02
N ILE A 140 0.74 4.81 -4.68
CA ILE A 140 0.61 4.87 -6.15
C ILE A 140 0.23 6.29 -6.59
N GLU A 141 -0.64 7.01 -5.86
CA GLU A 141 -0.92 8.42 -6.12
C GLU A 141 0.29 9.33 -5.90
N SER A 142 1.20 8.98 -4.98
CA SER A 142 2.44 9.73 -4.82
C SER A 142 3.33 9.64 -6.06
N VAL A 143 3.33 8.50 -6.77
CA VAL A 143 4.04 8.35 -8.07
C VAL A 143 3.40 9.23 -9.13
N GLU A 144 2.05 9.27 -9.19
CA GLU A 144 1.32 10.16 -10.10
C GLU A 144 1.68 11.63 -9.84
N LYS A 145 1.56 12.10 -8.59
CA LYS A 145 1.89 13.49 -8.21
C LYS A 145 3.34 13.86 -8.54
N PHE A 146 4.25 12.91 -8.37
CA PHE A 146 5.65 13.12 -8.73
C PHE A 146 5.82 13.34 -10.24
N ILE A 147 5.23 12.48 -11.08
CA ILE A 147 5.33 12.59 -12.54
C ILE A 147 4.59 13.84 -13.04
N ALA A 148 3.40 14.15 -12.48
CA ALA A 148 2.57 15.25 -12.92
C ALA A 148 3.19 16.62 -12.64
N HIS A 149 3.74 16.84 -11.47
CA HIS A 149 4.16 18.16 -10.99
C HIS A 149 5.67 18.25 -10.72
N GLN A 150 6.22 17.27 -9.97
CA GLN A 150 7.59 17.39 -9.48
C GLN A 150 8.64 17.12 -10.55
N LEU A 151 8.34 16.28 -11.53
CA LEU A 151 9.28 15.97 -12.61
C LEU A 151 9.53 17.16 -13.56
N PRO A 152 8.50 17.89 -14.06
CA PRO A 152 8.71 19.13 -14.79
C PRO A 152 9.45 20.18 -13.98
N ASP A 153 9.12 20.36 -12.70
CA ASP A 153 9.80 21.29 -11.79
C ASP A 153 11.26 20.89 -11.53
N PHE A 154 11.54 19.60 -11.45
CA PHE A 154 12.91 19.09 -11.32
C PHE A 154 13.77 19.46 -12.54
N VAL A 155 13.24 19.25 -13.76
CA VAL A 155 13.97 19.63 -14.98
C VAL A 155 14.18 21.15 -15.03
N ALA A 156 13.15 21.94 -14.73
CA ALA A 156 13.26 23.39 -14.67
C ALA A 156 14.30 23.85 -13.63
N SER A 157 14.37 23.19 -12.46
CA SER A 157 15.33 23.52 -11.41
C SER A 157 16.77 23.10 -11.70
N LEU A 158 16.98 22.21 -12.65
CA LEU A 158 18.33 21.92 -13.19
C LEU A 158 18.75 22.93 -14.25
N VAL A 159 17.82 23.34 -15.11
CA VAL A 159 18.11 24.24 -16.23
C VAL A 159 18.24 25.69 -15.75
N ALA A 160 17.36 26.16 -14.86
CA ALA A 160 17.36 27.55 -14.42
C ALA A 160 18.69 28.01 -13.77
N PRO A 161 19.37 27.25 -12.89
CA PRO A 161 20.68 27.63 -12.35
C PRO A 161 21.75 27.71 -13.43
N LEU A 162 21.72 26.81 -14.42
CA LEU A 162 22.71 26.85 -15.52
C LEU A 162 22.56 28.13 -16.36
N VAL A 163 21.30 28.46 -16.71
CA VAL A 163 21.02 29.71 -17.42
C VAL A 163 21.41 30.93 -16.58
N LEU A 164 21.11 30.91 -15.30
CA LEU A 164 21.44 31.96 -14.36
C LEU A 164 22.98 32.19 -14.30
N VAL A 165 23.77 31.12 -14.15
CA VAL A 165 25.24 31.20 -14.12
C VAL A 165 25.77 31.76 -15.43
N ILE A 166 25.24 31.36 -16.59
CA ILE A 166 25.63 31.89 -17.89
C ILE A 166 25.35 33.40 -17.97
N ILE A 167 24.18 33.86 -17.50
CA ILE A 167 23.84 35.28 -17.48
C ILE A 167 24.73 36.05 -16.52
N LEU A 168 24.94 35.54 -15.30
CA LEU A 168 25.76 36.20 -14.29
C LEU A 168 27.25 36.38 -14.75
N LEU A 169 27.81 35.37 -15.40
CA LEU A 169 29.20 35.45 -15.87
C LEU A 169 29.32 36.15 -17.23
N GLY A 170 28.27 36.10 -18.05
CA GLY A 170 28.29 36.65 -19.42
C GLY A 170 28.11 38.17 -19.49
N ILE A 171 27.42 38.79 -18.54
CA ILE A 171 27.23 40.27 -18.53
C ILE A 171 28.45 40.96 -17.91
N ASP A 172 28.80 40.61 -16.67
CA ASP A 172 30.06 41.05 -16.04
C ASP A 172 30.54 39.98 -15.05
N TRP A 173 31.62 39.31 -15.37
CA TRP A 173 32.16 38.23 -14.55
C TRP A 173 32.50 38.67 -13.11
N ARG A 174 32.85 39.94 -12.87
CA ARG A 174 33.24 40.48 -11.55
C ARG A 174 32.03 40.41 -10.58
N TYR A 175 30.91 40.97 -11.00
CA TYR A 175 29.66 40.91 -10.22
C TYR A 175 29.10 39.49 -10.19
N GLY A 176 29.24 38.74 -11.29
CA GLY A 176 28.81 37.34 -11.37
C GLY A 176 29.53 36.48 -10.32
N VAL A 177 30.83 36.63 -10.15
CA VAL A 177 31.60 35.91 -9.12
C VAL A 177 31.14 36.30 -7.71
N VAL A 178 30.81 37.56 -7.44
CA VAL A 178 30.29 38.00 -6.13
C VAL A 178 28.98 37.31 -5.82
N CYS A 179 28.07 37.23 -6.79
CA CYS A 179 26.79 36.47 -6.63
C CYS A 179 27.04 34.98 -6.38
N LEU A 180 27.94 34.36 -7.15
CA LEU A 180 28.31 32.95 -6.97
C LEU A 180 28.96 32.68 -5.61
N VAL A 181 29.81 33.57 -5.11
CA VAL A 181 30.36 33.46 -3.74
C VAL A 181 29.24 33.51 -2.70
N GLY A 182 28.25 34.40 -2.86
CA GLY A 182 27.09 34.46 -1.99
C GLY A 182 26.28 33.16 -2.03
N ILE A 183 26.08 32.58 -3.21
CA ILE A 183 25.39 31.30 -3.39
C ILE A 183 26.16 30.17 -2.72
N VAL A 184 27.47 30.07 -2.96
CA VAL A 184 28.33 29.04 -2.36
C VAL A 184 28.35 29.17 -0.84
N LEU A 185 28.45 30.39 -0.31
CA LEU A 185 28.39 30.65 1.13
C LEU A 185 27.08 30.17 1.74
N ALA A 186 25.96 30.45 1.07
CA ALA A 186 24.65 29.98 1.51
C ALA A 186 24.61 28.44 1.59
N PHE A 187 25.09 27.75 0.56
CA PHE A 187 25.13 26.28 0.58
C PHE A 187 26.14 25.74 1.62
N ILE A 188 27.26 26.35 1.84
CA ILE A 188 28.19 25.94 2.92
C ILE A 188 27.46 26.00 4.27
N VAL A 189 26.76 27.10 4.55
CA VAL A 189 25.97 27.24 5.80
C VAL A 189 24.87 26.19 5.89
N GLN A 190 24.19 25.92 4.79
CA GLN A 190 23.13 24.89 4.74
C GLN A 190 23.70 23.50 5.01
N PHE A 191 24.82 23.13 4.36
CA PHE A 191 25.43 21.81 4.53
C PHE A 191 26.19 21.67 5.85
N ALA A 192 26.64 22.76 6.47
CA ALA A 192 27.23 22.72 7.81
C ALA A 192 26.24 22.22 8.88
N GLY A 193 24.92 22.40 8.66
CA GLY A 193 23.88 21.80 9.48
C GLY A 193 23.59 20.33 9.17
N PHE A 194 24.11 19.82 8.06
CA PHE A 194 23.91 18.44 7.61
C PHE A 194 24.98 17.52 8.20
N ASN A 195 25.03 17.42 9.53
CA ASN A 195 25.84 16.41 10.20
C ASN A 195 25.28 15.02 9.90
N GLY A 196 26.10 13.95 9.94
CA GLY A 196 25.66 12.57 9.69
C GLY A 196 24.46 12.12 10.54
N GLU A 197 24.20 12.79 11.65
CA GLU A 197 23.03 12.62 12.52
C GLU A 197 21.70 13.07 11.90
N ALA A 198 21.70 13.96 10.92
CA ALA A 198 20.46 14.50 10.33
C ALA A 198 19.60 13.40 9.68
N LYS A 199 20.23 12.41 9.05
CA LYS A 199 19.54 11.25 8.47
C LYS A 199 18.94 10.36 9.55
N GLU A 200 19.63 10.15 10.64
CA GLU A 200 19.14 9.36 11.79
C GLU A 200 17.98 10.09 12.50
N LYS A 201 18.09 11.40 12.70
CA LYS A 201 17.01 12.22 13.27
C LYS A 201 15.75 12.20 12.39
N MET A 202 15.90 12.28 11.08
CA MET A 202 14.78 12.15 10.13
C MET A 202 14.12 10.78 10.24
N HIS A 203 14.91 9.71 10.31
CA HIS A 203 14.38 8.35 10.46
C HIS A 203 13.61 8.18 11.77
N ARG A 204 14.17 8.67 12.90
CA ARG A 204 13.48 8.67 14.20
C ARG A 204 12.17 9.46 14.17
N PHE A 205 12.16 10.63 13.53
CA PHE A 205 10.97 11.44 13.34
C PHE A 205 9.88 10.66 12.57
N GLN A 206 10.23 10.05 11.43
CA GLN A 206 9.30 9.26 10.63
C GLN A 206 8.75 8.06 11.40
N THR A 207 9.61 7.32 12.10
CA THR A 207 9.20 6.19 12.94
C THR A 207 8.25 6.63 14.07
N ALA A 208 8.54 7.75 14.73
CA ALA A 208 7.66 8.28 15.78
C ALA A 208 6.30 8.72 15.22
N GLN A 209 6.27 9.31 14.02
CA GLN A 209 5.03 9.67 13.33
C GLN A 209 4.18 8.43 13.00
N GLU A 210 4.79 7.36 12.50
CA GLU A 210 4.10 6.10 12.21
C GLU A 210 3.53 5.46 13.49
N ASN A 211 4.31 5.45 14.57
CA ASN A 211 3.88 4.94 15.87
C ASN A 211 2.70 5.74 16.44
N MET A 212 2.75 7.07 16.36
CA MET A 212 1.67 7.95 16.79
C MET A 212 0.39 7.72 15.96
N ASN A 213 0.52 7.61 14.64
CA ASN A 213 -0.62 7.31 13.75
C ASN A 213 -1.24 5.95 14.08
N SER A 214 -0.43 4.92 14.31
CA SER A 214 -0.89 3.58 14.69
C SER A 214 -1.62 3.58 16.03
N ALA A 215 -1.07 4.26 17.04
CA ALA A 215 -1.70 4.40 18.34
C ALA A 215 -3.00 5.21 18.28
N SER A 216 -3.08 6.24 17.41
CA SER A 216 -4.30 7.03 17.20
C SER A 216 -5.41 6.19 16.57
N VAL A 217 -5.09 5.36 15.58
CA VAL A 217 -6.06 4.43 14.95
C VAL A 217 -6.56 3.40 15.97
N GLU A 218 -5.66 2.85 16.80
CA GLU A 218 -6.02 1.92 17.87
C GLU A 218 -6.97 2.59 18.90
N TYR A 219 -6.65 3.81 19.32
CA TYR A 219 -7.49 4.59 20.21
C TYR A 219 -8.92 4.82 19.66
N VAL A 220 -9.01 5.20 18.38
CA VAL A 220 -10.31 5.42 17.73
C VAL A 220 -11.09 4.12 17.58
N ARG A 221 -10.43 3.01 17.22
CA ARG A 221 -11.08 1.70 17.12
C ARG A 221 -11.57 1.18 18.47
N GLY A 222 -10.81 1.41 19.53
CA GLY A 222 -11.17 1.04 20.89
C GLY A 222 -12.07 2.05 21.63
N MET A 223 -12.70 3.01 20.92
CA MET A 223 -13.48 4.07 21.55
C MET A 223 -14.69 3.55 22.33
N SER A 224 -15.28 2.45 21.87
CA SER A 224 -16.42 1.80 22.56
C SER A 224 -16.01 1.32 23.95
N GLU A 225 -14.87 0.64 24.04
CA GLU A 225 -14.29 0.13 25.27
C GLU A 225 -13.85 1.27 26.21
N ILE A 226 -13.19 2.29 25.63
CA ILE A 226 -12.76 3.46 26.38
C ILE A 226 -13.96 4.14 27.05
N LYS A 227 -15.04 4.33 26.31
CA LYS A 227 -16.28 4.92 26.85
C LYS A 227 -16.98 4.00 27.85
N ALA A 228 -17.07 2.70 27.55
CA ALA A 228 -17.74 1.72 28.42
C ALA A 228 -17.04 1.61 29.79
N PHE A 229 -15.71 1.73 29.81
CA PHE A 229 -14.92 1.69 31.05
C PHE A 229 -14.60 3.07 31.63
N ASN A 230 -15.24 4.13 31.10
CA ASN A 230 -15.08 5.53 31.54
C ASN A 230 -13.61 5.96 31.62
N GLN A 231 -12.80 5.55 30.63
CA GLN A 231 -11.39 5.93 30.55
C GLN A 231 -11.24 7.29 29.86
N THR A 232 -10.20 8.02 30.21
CA THR A 232 -9.83 9.30 29.58
C THR A 232 -8.73 9.10 28.53
N ALA A 233 -8.48 10.11 27.69
CA ALA A 233 -7.35 10.09 26.76
C ALA A 233 -6.01 9.87 27.46
N ASP A 234 -5.83 10.43 28.67
CA ASP A 234 -4.62 10.27 29.49
C ASP A 234 -4.45 8.84 30.03
N SER A 235 -5.54 8.08 30.16
CA SER A 235 -5.52 6.70 30.60
C SER A 235 -4.94 5.77 29.54
N PHE A 236 -5.00 6.16 28.25
CA PHE A 236 -4.42 5.41 27.15
C PHE A 236 -2.93 5.73 27.00
N LYS A 237 -2.13 5.21 27.94
CA LYS A 237 -0.69 5.49 28.08
C LYS A 237 0.11 5.35 26.79
N ARG A 238 -0.28 4.43 25.90
CA ARG A 238 0.38 4.20 24.61
C ARG A 238 0.27 5.40 23.69
N LEU A 239 -0.94 5.97 23.54
CA LEU A 239 -1.16 7.16 22.72
C LEU A 239 -0.44 8.37 23.34
N GLY A 240 -0.59 8.61 24.65
CA GLY A 240 0.08 9.70 25.34
C GLY A 240 1.60 9.64 25.19
N LYS A 241 2.19 8.45 25.33
CA LYS A 241 3.62 8.24 25.11
C LYS A 241 4.00 8.51 23.64
N SER A 242 3.24 7.98 22.68
CA SER A 242 3.52 8.19 21.24
C SER A 242 3.45 9.66 20.84
N ILE A 243 2.53 10.43 21.40
CA ILE A 243 2.43 11.88 21.18
C ILE A 243 3.66 12.59 21.76
N THR A 244 4.06 12.23 23.00
CA THR A 244 5.23 12.82 23.66
C THR A 244 6.52 12.49 22.90
N ASP A 245 6.70 11.25 22.49
CA ASP A 245 7.87 10.81 21.71
C ASP A 245 7.90 11.55 20.35
N TYR A 246 6.77 11.60 19.63
CA TYR A 246 6.65 12.34 18.37
C TYR A 246 7.00 13.82 18.55
N THR A 247 6.41 14.48 19.56
CA THR A 247 6.66 15.91 19.83
C THR A 247 8.14 16.17 20.14
N SER A 248 8.79 15.29 20.93
CA SER A 248 10.22 15.42 21.27
C SER A 248 11.11 15.28 20.03
N PHE A 249 10.83 14.31 19.15
CA PHE A 249 11.60 14.12 17.91
C PHE A 249 11.34 15.22 16.87
N VAL A 250 10.09 15.70 16.75
CA VAL A 250 9.79 16.89 15.92
C VAL A 250 10.59 18.10 16.39
N LEU A 251 10.59 18.34 17.71
CA LEU A 251 11.32 19.46 18.29
C LEU A 251 12.84 19.31 18.07
N GLU A 252 13.40 18.13 18.30
CA GLU A 252 14.82 17.84 18.05
C GLU A 252 15.19 18.07 16.58
N TYR A 253 14.35 17.59 15.65
CA TYR A 253 14.54 17.79 14.22
C TYR A 253 14.46 19.29 13.83
N ALA A 254 13.40 19.99 14.30
CA ALA A 254 13.21 21.40 14.02
C ALA A 254 14.35 22.29 14.59
N LEU A 255 14.76 22.01 15.84
CA LEU A 255 15.88 22.70 16.47
C LEU A 255 17.23 22.42 15.76
N GLY A 256 17.38 21.26 15.13
CA GLY A 256 18.53 20.97 14.26
C GLY A 256 18.68 21.95 13.09
N TRP A 257 17.56 22.44 12.56
CA TRP A 257 17.53 23.36 11.42
C TRP A 257 17.41 24.84 11.79
N GLN A 258 17.17 25.17 13.07
CA GLN A 258 16.81 26.52 13.52
C GLN A 258 17.85 27.59 13.17
N ASN A 259 19.12 27.26 13.01
CA ASN A 259 20.18 28.20 12.68
C ASN A 259 20.53 28.20 11.19
N CYS A 260 20.63 27.00 10.58
CA CYS A 260 21.12 26.85 9.21
C CYS A 260 20.09 27.30 8.18
N MET A 261 18.81 26.96 8.36
CA MET A 261 17.74 27.30 7.44
C MET A 261 17.47 28.82 7.36
N PRO A 262 17.29 29.55 8.49
CA PRO A 262 17.19 31.01 8.45
C PRO A 262 18.45 31.70 7.93
N ALA A 263 19.64 31.20 8.27
CA ALA A 263 20.89 31.77 7.77
C ALA A 263 21.01 31.59 6.25
N PHE A 264 20.73 30.39 5.72
CA PHE A 264 20.67 30.12 4.29
C PHE A 264 19.70 31.07 3.58
N THR A 265 18.46 31.13 4.07
CA THR A 265 17.40 31.98 3.49
C THR A 265 17.78 33.47 3.55
N THR A 266 18.40 33.90 4.67
CA THR A 266 18.86 35.27 4.83
C THR A 266 19.98 35.61 3.85
N ILE A 267 20.98 34.73 3.68
CA ILE A 267 22.08 34.94 2.73
C ILE A 267 21.56 35.04 1.30
N ILE A 268 20.72 34.07 0.89
CA ILE A 268 20.17 34.04 -0.49
C ILE A 268 19.34 35.27 -0.81
N ASN A 269 18.48 35.68 0.10
CA ASN A 269 17.61 36.84 -0.12
C ASN A 269 18.35 38.17 -0.01
N ASN A 270 19.56 38.18 0.54
CA ASN A 270 20.33 39.38 0.81
C ASN A 270 21.72 39.36 0.16
N ILE A 271 21.89 38.67 -0.97
CA ILE A 271 23.17 38.65 -1.74
C ILE A 271 23.62 40.08 -2.11
N TYR A 272 22.65 41.01 -2.25
CA TYR A 272 22.96 42.42 -2.48
C TYR A 272 23.82 43.08 -1.37
N LEU A 273 23.83 42.54 -0.15
CA LEU A 273 24.71 43.00 0.92
C LEU A 273 26.19 42.74 0.63
N LEU A 274 26.52 41.73 -0.17
CA LEU A 274 27.86 41.49 -0.71
C LEU A 274 28.08 42.30 -1.98
N LEU A 275 27.04 42.43 -2.80
CA LEU A 275 27.12 43.09 -4.10
C LEU A 275 27.31 44.62 -3.97
N ILE A 276 26.64 45.30 -3.01
CA ILE A 276 26.71 46.74 -2.83
C ILE A 276 28.14 47.22 -2.47
N PRO A 277 28.82 46.69 -1.44
CA PRO A 277 30.19 47.11 -1.11
C PRO A 277 31.17 46.89 -2.25
N VAL A 278 31.09 45.70 -2.92
CA VAL A 278 31.97 45.39 -4.06
C VAL A 278 31.65 46.30 -5.24
N GLY A 279 30.37 46.60 -5.49
CA GLY A 279 29.93 47.53 -6.51
C GLY A 279 30.51 48.93 -6.27
N ILE A 280 30.45 49.45 -5.05
CA ILE A 280 31.06 50.74 -4.70
C ILE A 280 32.57 50.73 -4.98
N LEU A 281 33.29 49.67 -4.56
CA LEU A 281 34.73 49.54 -4.81
C LEU A 281 35.07 49.52 -6.32
N ILE A 282 34.30 48.82 -7.13
CA ILE A 282 34.45 48.82 -8.59
C ILE A 282 34.17 50.21 -9.16
N GLY A 283 33.11 50.88 -8.68
CA GLY A 283 32.74 52.23 -9.10
C GLY A 283 33.80 53.29 -8.81
N MET A 284 34.56 53.15 -7.71
CA MET A 284 35.66 54.05 -7.37
C MET A 284 36.83 53.97 -8.34
N HIS A 285 36.97 52.87 -9.10
CA HIS A 285 38.09 52.61 -10.01
C HIS A 285 37.67 52.59 -11.50
N THR A 286 36.39 52.86 -11.78
CA THR A 286 35.89 52.85 -13.15
C THR A 286 35.98 54.21 -13.81
N THR A 287 36.27 54.24 -15.11
CA THR A 287 36.26 55.44 -15.95
C THR A 287 34.94 55.59 -16.72
N ASP A 288 34.26 54.50 -16.99
CA ASP A 288 32.94 54.49 -17.65
C ASP A 288 31.82 54.29 -16.60
N PHE A 289 31.31 55.40 -16.14
CA PHE A 289 30.26 55.42 -15.11
C PHE A 289 28.89 54.95 -15.64
N ARG A 290 28.64 55.04 -16.96
CA ARG A 290 27.39 54.60 -17.57
C ARG A 290 27.30 53.07 -17.60
N GLU A 291 28.34 52.42 -18.10
CA GLU A 291 28.43 50.97 -18.15
C GLU A 291 28.43 50.35 -16.74
N TYR A 292 29.17 50.98 -15.82
CA TYR A 292 29.17 50.61 -14.41
C TYR A 292 27.77 50.68 -13.81
N SER A 293 27.02 51.79 -13.97
CA SER A 293 25.72 51.98 -13.43
C SER A 293 24.71 50.99 -14.00
N LEU A 294 24.75 50.76 -15.31
CA LEU A 294 23.91 49.77 -15.99
C LEU A 294 24.09 48.37 -15.39
N THR A 295 25.33 47.94 -15.31
CA THR A 295 25.68 46.60 -14.82
C THR A 295 25.28 46.44 -13.33
N PHE A 296 25.62 47.45 -12.51
CA PHE A 296 25.29 47.41 -11.09
C PHE A 296 23.77 47.32 -10.82
N ILE A 297 22.97 48.14 -11.52
CA ILE A 297 21.51 48.11 -11.42
C ILE A 297 20.96 46.74 -11.85
N PHE A 298 21.47 46.18 -12.95
CA PHE A 298 21.07 44.87 -13.41
C PHE A 298 21.30 43.79 -12.36
N TYR A 299 22.49 43.77 -11.72
CA TYR A 299 22.78 42.77 -10.69
C TYR A 299 21.92 42.93 -9.44
N LEU A 300 21.54 44.15 -9.07
CA LEU A 300 20.57 44.37 -8.00
C LEU A 300 19.19 43.79 -8.32
N ILE A 301 18.78 43.84 -9.60
CA ILE A 301 17.50 43.28 -10.04
C ILE A 301 17.56 41.75 -10.10
N ILE A 302 18.62 41.17 -10.65
CA ILE A 302 18.69 39.71 -10.87
C ILE A 302 18.91 38.90 -9.58
N VAL A 303 19.39 39.52 -8.50
CA VAL A 303 19.50 38.87 -7.18
C VAL A 303 18.15 38.25 -6.76
N HIS A 304 17.03 38.89 -7.10
CA HIS A 304 15.72 38.34 -6.80
C HIS A 304 15.41 37.01 -7.54
N ALA A 305 15.87 36.89 -8.79
CA ALA A 305 15.79 35.66 -9.54
C ALA A 305 16.61 34.52 -8.92
N ILE A 306 17.81 34.86 -8.36
CA ILE A 306 18.67 33.89 -7.67
C ILE A 306 17.93 33.24 -6.52
N SER A 307 17.28 34.03 -5.67
CA SER A 307 16.47 33.52 -4.53
C SER A 307 15.38 32.55 -4.99
N GLY A 308 14.62 32.92 -6.02
CA GLY A 308 13.56 32.08 -6.57
C GLY A 308 14.05 30.73 -7.09
N VAL A 309 15.16 30.72 -7.83
CA VAL A 309 15.76 29.49 -8.39
C VAL A 309 16.26 28.57 -7.28
N LEU A 310 16.95 29.11 -6.27
CA LEU A 310 17.56 28.29 -5.22
C LEU A 310 16.53 27.72 -4.24
N ASN A 311 15.48 28.47 -3.93
CA ASN A 311 14.38 27.95 -3.13
C ASN A 311 13.67 26.76 -3.80
N LYS A 312 13.48 26.78 -5.13
CA LYS A 312 12.92 25.62 -5.85
C LYS A 312 13.76 24.35 -5.69
N ILE A 313 15.09 24.46 -5.74
CA ILE A 313 16.00 23.31 -5.56
C ILE A 313 15.80 22.67 -4.18
N MET A 314 15.58 23.46 -3.14
CA MET A 314 15.37 22.95 -1.78
C MET A 314 14.09 22.13 -1.65
N TYR A 315 12.96 22.64 -2.18
CA TYR A 315 11.68 21.93 -2.11
C TYR A 315 11.70 20.60 -2.86
N ILE A 316 12.44 20.51 -3.95
CA ILE A 316 12.56 19.27 -4.73
C ILE A 316 13.26 18.16 -3.95
N SER A 317 14.26 18.48 -3.14
CA SER A 317 14.98 17.50 -2.32
C SER A 317 14.06 16.75 -1.35
N GLU A 318 13.07 17.44 -0.77
CA GLU A 318 12.07 16.84 0.11
C GLU A 318 11.16 15.86 -0.67
N SER A 319 10.75 16.26 -1.86
CA SER A 319 9.90 15.44 -2.74
C SER A 319 10.57 14.12 -3.14
N PHE A 320 11.88 14.12 -3.37
CA PHE A 320 12.62 12.89 -3.68
C PHE A 320 12.62 11.90 -2.51
N THR A 321 12.74 12.37 -1.29
CA THR A 321 12.71 11.49 -0.11
C THR A 321 11.33 10.85 0.07
N GLN A 322 10.27 11.61 -0.18
CA GLN A 322 8.90 11.11 -0.08
C GLN A 322 8.59 10.04 -1.13
N ILE A 323 9.01 10.27 -2.39
CA ILE A 323 8.75 9.30 -3.46
C ILE A 323 9.55 8.01 -3.29
N ASP A 324 10.80 8.09 -2.82
CA ASP A 324 11.62 6.91 -2.52
C ASP A 324 10.90 5.98 -1.53
N GLY A 325 10.39 6.52 -0.43
CA GLY A 325 9.65 5.72 0.55
C GLY A 325 8.32 5.17 0.03
N SER A 326 7.63 5.88 -0.88
CA SER A 326 6.38 5.39 -1.49
C SER A 326 6.63 4.24 -2.47
N VAL A 327 7.65 4.37 -3.30
CA VAL A 327 8.07 3.33 -4.26
C VAL A 327 8.59 2.09 -3.54
N GLU A 328 9.39 2.25 -2.48
CA GLU A 328 9.91 1.12 -1.69
C GLU A 328 8.77 0.29 -1.08
N ARG A 329 7.79 0.93 -0.46
CA ARG A 329 6.61 0.23 0.12
C ARG A 329 5.77 -0.49 -0.94
N MET A 330 5.62 0.10 -2.13
CA MET A 330 4.93 -0.54 -3.25
C MET A 330 5.72 -1.75 -3.76
N ASP A 331 7.04 -1.59 -3.96
CA ASP A 331 7.93 -2.64 -4.43
C ASP A 331 8.06 -3.80 -3.43
N GLU A 332 7.92 -3.57 -2.11
CA GLU A 332 7.85 -4.66 -1.11
C GLU A 332 6.76 -5.67 -1.46
N ILE A 333 5.58 -5.21 -1.88
CA ILE A 333 4.48 -6.10 -2.23
C ILE A 333 4.67 -6.68 -3.64
N LEU A 334 5.06 -5.86 -4.61
CA LEU A 334 5.29 -6.33 -5.99
C LEU A 334 6.42 -7.36 -6.12
N ARG A 335 7.31 -7.46 -5.13
CA ARG A 335 8.38 -8.47 -5.08
C ARG A 335 7.95 -9.78 -4.44
N ILE A 336 6.78 -9.85 -3.81
CA ILE A 336 6.27 -11.10 -3.27
C ILE A 336 6.03 -12.04 -4.47
N PRO A 337 6.65 -13.21 -4.51
CA PRO A 337 6.48 -14.11 -5.65
C PRO A 337 5.05 -14.64 -5.69
N ALA A 338 4.47 -14.69 -6.89
CA ALA A 338 3.27 -15.45 -7.14
C ALA A 338 3.51 -16.94 -6.85
N LEU A 339 2.46 -17.69 -6.55
CA LEU A 339 2.57 -19.14 -6.42
C LEU A 339 3.10 -19.73 -7.73
N PRO A 340 4.11 -20.65 -7.69
CA PRO A 340 4.61 -21.30 -8.89
C PRO A 340 3.47 -22.11 -9.53
N GLU A 341 3.15 -21.83 -10.78
CA GLU A 341 2.12 -22.59 -11.52
C GLU A 341 2.73 -23.46 -12.61
N LYS A 342 2.21 -24.67 -12.73
CA LYS A 342 2.48 -25.53 -13.90
C LYS A 342 1.38 -25.34 -14.93
N SER A 343 1.78 -25.23 -16.19
CA SER A 343 0.87 -24.98 -17.32
C SER A 343 0.06 -26.21 -17.78
N THR A 344 0.36 -27.39 -17.30
CA THR A 344 -0.31 -28.64 -17.70
C THR A 344 -1.02 -29.25 -16.51
N ALA A 345 -2.35 -29.29 -16.55
CA ALA A 345 -3.17 -29.97 -15.56
C ALA A 345 -3.02 -31.50 -15.72
N GLN A 346 -2.65 -32.19 -14.64
CA GLN A 346 -2.80 -33.64 -14.59
C GLN A 346 -4.27 -33.99 -14.27
N ALA A 347 -4.79 -35.04 -14.90
CA ALA A 347 -6.15 -35.51 -14.63
C ALA A 347 -6.24 -36.05 -13.20
N ILE A 348 -7.20 -35.52 -12.43
CA ILE A 348 -7.50 -36.01 -11.08
C ILE A 348 -8.54 -37.12 -11.21
N GLU A 349 -8.18 -38.35 -10.89
CA GLU A 349 -9.06 -39.53 -11.03
C GLU A 349 -10.03 -39.69 -9.86
N ASN A 350 -9.65 -39.21 -8.67
CA ASN A 350 -10.48 -39.21 -7.48
C ASN A 350 -10.22 -37.98 -6.60
N TYR A 351 -11.08 -37.76 -5.61
CA TYR A 351 -11.02 -36.58 -4.75
C TYR A 351 -10.63 -36.89 -3.30
N GLY A 352 -9.91 -38.01 -3.07
CA GLY A 352 -9.26 -38.29 -1.80
C GLY A 352 -8.06 -37.36 -1.57
N ILE A 353 -7.83 -36.95 -0.32
CA ILE A 353 -6.77 -36.00 0.04
C ILE A 353 -5.74 -36.70 0.91
N ALA A 354 -4.46 -36.69 0.50
CA ALA A 354 -3.35 -37.27 1.22
C ALA A 354 -2.36 -36.21 1.69
N PHE A 355 -2.12 -36.12 2.98
CA PHE A 355 -1.00 -35.39 3.58
C PHE A 355 0.14 -36.36 3.80
N ARG A 356 1.32 -36.07 3.26
CA ARG A 356 2.53 -36.91 3.36
C ARG A 356 3.65 -36.12 4.01
N ASP A 357 3.88 -36.39 5.29
CA ASP A 357 4.95 -35.80 6.10
C ASP A 357 5.02 -34.27 6.01
N VAL A 358 3.83 -33.62 6.12
CA VAL A 358 3.69 -32.17 5.89
C VAL A 358 4.18 -31.40 7.10
N SER A 359 5.13 -30.50 6.86
CA SER A 359 5.54 -29.46 7.80
C SER A 359 5.31 -28.08 7.19
N PHE A 360 4.88 -27.11 8.01
CA PHE A 360 4.58 -25.76 7.56
C PHE A 360 4.88 -24.71 8.61
N SER A 361 5.44 -23.58 8.17
CA SER A 361 5.65 -22.37 8.95
C SER A 361 5.15 -21.15 8.18
N TYR A 362 4.46 -20.21 8.84
CA TYR A 362 3.97 -18.99 8.21
C TYR A 362 5.09 -18.00 7.84
N GLU A 363 6.20 -18.05 8.57
CA GLU A 363 7.38 -17.22 8.33
C GLU A 363 8.55 -18.14 7.96
N ALA A 364 9.27 -17.82 6.88
CA ALA A 364 10.35 -18.67 6.35
C ALA A 364 11.50 -18.90 7.36
N ASP A 365 11.77 -17.92 8.22
CA ASP A 365 12.86 -17.98 9.22
C ASP A 365 12.37 -18.29 10.64
N SER A 366 11.08 -18.63 10.81
CA SER A 366 10.54 -18.90 12.15
C SER A 366 10.89 -20.32 12.60
N GLN A 367 11.41 -20.43 13.84
CA GLN A 367 11.58 -21.72 14.51
C GLN A 367 10.26 -22.37 14.93
N VAL A 368 9.14 -21.60 14.88
CA VAL A 368 7.82 -22.08 15.28
C VAL A 368 7.12 -22.65 14.06
N LYS A 369 6.96 -23.97 14.03
CA LYS A 369 6.18 -24.66 12.98
C LYS A 369 4.70 -24.65 13.36
N ALA A 370 3.84 -24.27 12.42
CA ALA A 370 2.39 -24.37 12.56
C ALA A 370 1.90 -25.81 12.37
N LEU A 371 2.59 -26.59 11.52
CA LEU A 371 2.42 -28.02 11.37
C LEU A 371 3.80 -28.72 11.37
N SER A 372 3.89 -29.89 12.00
CA SER A 372 5.10 -30.68 12.09
C SER A 372 4.81 -32.15 11.80
N HIS A 373 5.36 -32.64 10.67
CA HIS A 373 5.30 -34.05 10.26
C HIS A 373 3.87 -34.65 10.25
N VAL A 374 2.90 -33.88 9.72
CA VAL A 374 1.49 -34.31 9.67
C VAL A 374 1.27 -35.25 8.48
N SER A 375 0.76 -36.46 8.76
CA SER A 375 0.40 -37.45 7.74
C SER A 375 -0.96 -38.03 8.02
N PHE A 376 -1.89 -37.94 7.06
CA PHE A 376 -3.20 -38.57 7.10
C PHE A 376 -3.77 -38.72 5.68
N PHE A 377 -4.84 -39.49 5.58
CA PHE A 377 -5.61 -39.64 4.35
C PHE A 377 -7.10 -39.39 4.65
N ALA A 378 -7.70 -38.50 3.86
CA ALA A 378 -9.14 -38.23 3.88
C ALA A 378 -9.77 -38.93 2.65
N ASP A 379 -10.60 -39.94 2.90
CA ASP A 379 -11.23 -40.75 1.86
C ASP A 379 -12.20 -39.94 1.01
N GLN A 380 -12.28 -40.25 -0.28
CA GLN A 380 -13.29 -39.67 -1.18
C GLN A 380 -14.69 -39.94 -0.69
N GLY A 381 -15.54 -38.90 -0.70
CA GLY A 381 -16.94 -39.00 -0.35
C GLY A 381 -17.21 -39.18 1.15
N LYS A 382 -16.18 -39.02 2.00
CA LYS A 382 -16.26 -39.13 3.46
C LYS A 382 -15.99 -37.80 4.15
N VAL A 383 -16.41 -37.72 5.41
CA VAL A 383 -16.24 -36.56 6.29
C VAL A 383 -15.07 -36.82 7.23
N THR A 384 -14.01 -36.03 7.08
CA THR A 384 -12.85 -35.97 7.98
C THR A 384 -12.94 -34.73 8.85
N ALA A 385 -13.09 -34.90 10.16
CA ALA A 385 -13.15 -33.81 11.12
C ALA A 385 -11.79 -33.60 11.80
N ILE A 386 -11.39 -32.34 11.97
CA ILE A 386 -10.16 -31.94 12.65
C ILE A 386 -10.50 -31.24 13.95
N VAL A 387 -10.03 -31.77 15.09
CA VAL A 387 -10.29 -31.23 16.41
C VAL A 387 -8.99 -30.97 17.18
N GLY A 388 -9.07 -30.21 18.24
CA GLY A 388 -7.92 -29.87 19.10
C GLY A 388 -8.02 -28.47 19.68
N PRO A 389 -7.11 -28.10 20.57
CA PRO A 389 -7.08 -26.76 21.17
C PRO A 389 -6.85 -25.66 20.13
N SER A 390 -7.16 -24.40 20.49
CA SER A 390 -6.83 -23.23 19.67
C SER A 390 -5.31 -23.17 19.45
N GLY A 391 -4.89 -22.84 18.23
CA GLY A 391 -3.47 -22.87 17.85
C GLY A 391 -2.92 -24.28 17.54
N GLY A 392 -3.77 -25.33 17.54
CA GLY A 392 -3.33 -26.71 17.25
C GLY A 392 -3.02 -27.00 15.78
N GLY A 393 -3.23 -26.07 14.85
CA GLY A 393 -2.94 -26.24 13.39
C GLY A 393 -4.16 -26.60 12.54
N LYS A 394 -5.40 -26.58 13.08
CA LYS A 394 -6.63 -26.95 12.37
C LYS A 394 -6.89 -26.11 11.13
N SER A 395 -6.99 -24.78 11.29
CA SER A 395 -7.20 -23.84 10.18
C SER A 395 -6.03 -23.81 9.19
N THR A 396 -4.82 -24.15 9.65
CA THR A 396 -3.64 -24.29 8.79
C THR A 396 -3.83 -25.46 7.82
N ILE A 397 -4.32 -26.64 8.27
CA ILE A 397 -4.62 -27.77 7.40
C ILE A 397 -5.66 -27.38 6.35
N ALA A 398 -6.76 -26.71 6.79
CA ALA A 398 -7.80 -26.22 5.89
C ALA A 398 -7.24 -25.28 4.80
N SER A 399 -6.40 -24.34 5.20
CA SER A 399 -5.76 -23.36 4.28
C SER A 399 -4.81 -24.03 3.30
N LEU A 400 -4.07 -25.06 3.72
CA LEU A 400 -3.13 -25.78 2.87
C LEU A 400 -3.82 -26.66 1.82
N ILE A 401 -4.97 -27.25 2.10
CA ILE A 401 -5.76 -28.02 1.12
C ILE A 401 -6.16 -27.12 -0.06
N SER A 402 -6.53 -25.88 0.22
CA SER A 402 -6.89 -24.89 -0.79
C SER A 402 -5.67 -24.18 -1.41
N ARG A 403 -4.45 -24.62 -1.07
CA ARG A 403 -3.19 -24.03 -1.54
C ARG A 403 -3.12 -22.51 -1.33
N PHE A 404 -3.66 -22.02 -0.20
CA PHE A 404 -3.45 -20.62 0.19
C PHE A 404 -2.01 -20.32 0.58
N TYR A 405 -1.24 -21.40 0.83
CA TYR A 405 0.19 -21.45 1.04
C TYR A 405 0.73 -22.74 0.44
N ASP A 406 1.99 -22.75 0.01
CA ASP A 406 2.71 -23.99 -0.27
C ASP A 406 3.34 -24.52 1.02
N VAL A 407 3.43 -25.84 1.14
CA VAL A 407 4.05 -26.51 2.28
C VAL A 407 5.56 -26.25 2.34
N THR A 408 6.13 -26.17 3.54
CA THR A 408 7.58 -26.03 3.74
C THR A 408 8.30 -27.36 3.41
N ASP A 409 7.79 -28.47 3.94
CA ASP A 409 8.29 -29.81 3.70
C ASP A 409 7.12 -30.79 3.49
N GLY A 410 7.36 -31.87 2.77
CA GLY A 410 6.34 -32.87 2.46
C GLY A 410 5.50 -32.51 1.23
N SER A 411 4.35 -33.18 1.10
CA SER A 411 3.42 -32.97 -0.02
C SER A 411 1.97 -33.17 0.36
N ILE A 412 1.08 -32.43 -0.31
CA ILE A 412 -0.38 -32.61 -0.24
C ILE A 412 -0.84 -33.08 -1.62
N GLN A 413 -1.59 -34.17 -1.67
CA GLN A 413 -2.04 -34.75 -2.93
C GLN A 413 -3.57 -34.84 -2.94
N ILE A 414 -4.18 -34.56 -4.10
CA ILE A 414 -5.59 -34.83 -4.40
C ILE A 414 -5.63 -35.85 -5.53
N GLY A 415 -6.26 -37.00 -5.26
CA GLY A 415 -6.31 -38.09 -6.25
C GLY A 415 -4.93 -38.60 -6.70
N GLY A 416 -3.94 -38.52 -5.84
CA GLY A 416 -2.56 -38.91 -6.12
C GLY A 416 -1.70 -37.85 -6.81
N VAL A 417 -2.27 -36.71 -7.21
CA VAL A 417 -1.56 -35.57 -7.82
C VAL A 417 -1.21 -34.54 -6.75
N ASP A 418 0.04 -34.10 -6.71
CA ASP A 418 0.47 -33.03 -5.80
C ASP A 418 -0.26 -31.71 -6.17
N ILE A 419 -0.83 -31.02 -5.16
CA ILE A 419 -1.57 -29.76 -5.39
C ILE A 419 -0.71 -28.68 -6.04
N ARG A 420 0.62 -28.74 -5.90
CA ARG A 420 1.58 -27.84 -6.57
C ARG A 420 1.67 -28.08 -8.07
N ASP A 421 1.26 -29.26 -8.53
CA ASP A 421 1.25 -29.66 -9.93
C ASP A 421 -0.10 -29.44 -10.62
N ILE A 422 -1.07 -28.91 -9.88
CA ILE A 422 -2.41 -28.53 -10.37
C ILE A 422 -2.43 -27.01 -10.56
N PRO A 423 -2.84 -26.48 -11.74
CA PRO A 423 -3.08 -25.04 -11.90
C PRO A 423 -4.08 -24.55 -10.86
N LEU A 424 -3.84 -23.32 -10.32
CA LEU A 424 -4.63 -22.82 -9.20
C LEU A 424 -6.13 -22.73 -9.52
N ASP A 425 -6.48 -22.26 -10.72
CA ASP A 425 -7.87 -22.18 -11.17
C ASP A 425 -8.53 -23.57 -11.21
N ALA A 426 -7.83 -24.57 -11.75
CA ALA A 426 -8.31 -25.94 -11.79
C ALA A 426 -8.46 -26.57 -10.40
N LEU A 427 -7.58 -26.22 -9.46
CA LEU A 427 -7.71 -26.61 -8.06
C LEU A 427 -8.91 -25.93 -7.40
N MET A 428 -9.05 -24.62 -7.61
CA MET A 428 -10.15 -23.84 -7.05
C MET A 428 -11.52 -24.30 -7.59
N ASP A 429 -11.61 -24.79 -8.82
CA ASP A 429 -12.84 -25.40 -9.33
C ASP A 429 -13.24 -26.68 -8.56
N LYS A 430 -12.28 -27.40 -8.01
CA LYS A 430 -12.52 -28.67 -7.30
C LYS A 430 -12.69 -28.51 -5.79
N VAL A 431 -12.30 -27.36 -5.23
CA VAL A 431 -12.36 -27.09 -3.79
C VAL A 431 -13.31 -25.93 -3.51
N SER A 432 -14.30 -26.15 -2.64
CA SER A 432 -15.13 -25.10 -2.09
C SER A 432 -14.72 -24.85 -0.64
N PHE A 433 -14.45 -23.59 -0.28
CA PHE A 433 -14.03 -23.20 1.06
C PHE A 433 -15.11 -22.34 1.73
N VAL A 434 -15.50 -22.70 2.96
CA VAL A 434 -16.36 -21.88 3.80
C VAL A 434 -15.54 -21.36 4.97
N PHE A 435 -15.30 -20.05 4.96
CA PHE A 435 -14.49 -19.37 5.98
C PHE A 435 -15.25 -19.20 7.30
N GLN A 436 -14.50 -19.12 8.40
CA GLN A 436 -15.02 -18.80 9.72
C GLN A 436 -15.71 -17.43 9.72
N ASP A 437 -15.03 -16.39 9.23
CA ASP A 437 -15.57 -15.06 9.06
C ASP A 437 -16.10 -14.89 7.63
N THR A 438 -17.43 -14.91 7.51
CA THR A 438 -18.09 -14.76 6.22
C THR A 438 -18.11 -13.31 5.77
N PHE A 439 -17.45 -13.03 4.65
CA PHE A 439 -17.49 -11.73 3.99
C PHE A 439 -18.54 -11.72 2.86
N LEU A 440 -19.39 -10.69 2.86
CA LEU A 440 -20.33 -10.42 1.79
C LEU A 440 -20.01 -9.08 1.14
N PHE A 441 -20.02 -9.07 -0.19
CA PHE A 441 -19.75 -7.86 -0.96
C PHE A 441 -20.96 -6.92 -0.96
N LYS A 442 -20.70 -5.62 -1.14
CA LYS A 442 -21.75 -4.58 -1.29
C LYS A 442 -22.43 -4.68 -2.67
N GLN A 443 -23.11 -5.78 -2.87
CA GLN A 443 -23.88 -6.09 -4.07
C GLN A 443 -25.16 -6.84 -3.66
N SER A 444 -26.00 -7.22 -4.62
CA SER A 444 -27.24 -7.97 -4.31
C SER A 444 -26.95 -9.32 -3.64
N ILE A 445 -27.91 -9.84 -2.88
CA ILE A 445 -27.80 -11.19 -2.31
C ILE A 445 -27.69 -12.23 -3.43
N LEU A 446 -28.42 -12.03 -4.52
CA LEU A 446 -28.34 -12.87 -5.72
C LEU A 446 -26.90 -12.97 -6.23
N ASP A 447 -26.23 -11.82 -6.42
CA ASP A 447 -24.86 -11.77 -6.95
C ASP A 447 -23.87 -12.34 -5.92
N ASN A 448 -24.09 -12.11 -4.62
CA ASN A 448 -23.28 -12.72 -3.58
C ASN A 448 -23.32 -14.25 -3.60
N ILE A 449 -24.48 -14.86 -3.88
CA ILE A 449 -24.59 -16.33 -3.99
C ILE A 449 -24.02 -16.79 -5.34
N ARG A 450 -24.32 -16.08 -6.45
CA ARG A 450 -23.84 -16.38 -7.80
C ARG A 450 -22.31 -16.36 -7.93
N MET A 451 -21.60 -15.68 -7.02
CA MET A 451 -20.11 -15.74 -6.97
C MET A 451 -19.57 -17.18 -6.89
N GLY A 452 -20.33 -18.15 -6.36
CA GLY A 452 -19.93 -19.56 -6.36
C GLY A 452 -19.84 -20.17 -7.75
N ASN A 453 -20.71 -19.72 -8.66
CA ASN A 453 -20.72 -20.10 -10.09
C ASN A 453 -21.33 -18.93 -10.88
N PRO A 454 -20.49 -18.12 -11.57
CA PRO A 454 -20.94 -16.95 -12.33
C PRO A 454 -21.98 -17.27 -13.43
N ASP A 455 -21.97 -18.49 -13.96
CA ASP A 455 -22.87 -18.95 -15.04
C ASP A 455 -24.20 -19.50 -14.48
N ALA A 456 -24.39 -19.52 -13.16
CA ALA A 456 -25.60 -20.04 -12.55
C ALA A 456 -26.82 -19.19 -12.88
N THR A 457 -27.91 -19.83 -13.29
CA THR A 457 -29.21 -19.17 -13.51
C THR A 457 -29.82 -18.72 -12.17
N GLU A 458 -30.78 -17.81 -12.23
CA GLU A 458 -31.47 -17.33 -11.02
C GLU A 458 -32.18 -18.48 -10.29
N GLU A 459 -32.77 -19.42 -11.05
CA GLU A 459 -33.43 -20.61 -10.47
C GLU A 459 -32.44 -21.50 -9.70
N GLN A 460 -31.21 -21.68 -10.22
CA GLN A 460 -30.15 -22.43 -9.53
C GLN A 460 -29.70 -21.72 -8.26
N VAL A 461 -29.57 -20.40 -8.28
CA VAL A 461 -29.23 -19.58 -7.09
C VAL A 461 -30.34 -19.72 -6.03
N ILE A 462 -31.62 -19.63 -6.43
CA ILE A 462 -32.77 -19.79 -5.52
C ILE A 462 -32.82 -21.22 -4.95
N ALA A 463 -32.54 -22.22 -5.78
CA ALA A 463 -32.48 -23.61 -5.33
C ALA A 463 -31.37 -23.83 -4.28
N ALA A 464 -30.20 -23.26 -4.49
CA ALA A 464 -29.11 -23.28 -3.53
C ALA A 464 -29.45 -22.53 -2.24
N ALA A 465 -30.12 -21.39 -2.33
CA ALA A 465 -30.60 -20.63 -1.18
C ALA A 465 -31.64 -21.42 -0.35
N LYS A 466 -32.53 -22.14 -0.99
CA LYS A 466 -33.48 -23.05 -0.30
C LYS A 466 -32.74 -24.19 0.41
N ALA A 467 -31.75 -24.79 -0.27
CA ALA A 467 -30.94 -25.85 0.31
C ALA A 467 -30.11 -25.34 1.52
N ALA A 468 -29.62 -24.11 1.47
CA ALA A 468 -28.87 -23.44 2.54
C ALA A 468 -29.79 -22.81 3.61
N ARG A 469 -31.12 -23.01 3.57
CA ARG A 469 -32.07 -22.45 4.54
C ARG A 469 -31.99 -20.91 4.66
N CYS A 470 -31.71 -20.23 3.57
CA CYS A 470 -31.64 -18.75 3.54
C CYS A 470 -32.77 -18.11 2.70
N HIS A 471 -33.51 -18.88 1.90
CA HIS A 471 -34.59 -18.39 1.04
C HIS A 471 -35.66 -17.61 1.83
N GLU A 472 -36.14 -18.15 2.94
CA GLU A 472 -37.26 -17.61 3.71
C GLU A 472 -36.94 -16.20 4.25
N PHE A 473 -35.76 -15.99 4.85
CA PHE A 473 -35.40 -14.65 5.33
C PHE A 473 -35.08 -13.68 4.19
N ILE A 474 -34.54 -14.18 3.04
CA ILE A 474 -34.27 -13.34 1.88
C ILE A 474 -35.60 -12.77 1.32
N GLU A 475 -36.66 -13.56 1.22
CA GLU A 475 -37.96 -13.11 0.74
C GLU A 475 -38.63 -12.07 1.66
N GLN A 476 -38.29 -12.07 2.95
CA GLN A 476 -38.79 -11.08 3.91
C GLN A 476 -38.06 -9.72 3.79
N LEU A 477 -36.95 -9.64 3.06
CA LEU A 477 -36.22 -8.38 2.82
C LEU A 477 -36.97 -7.51 1.80
N PRO A 478 -36.87 -6.16 1.90
CA PRO A 478 -37.66 -5.24 1.07
C PRO A 478 -37.55 -5.48 -0.44
N ASN A 479 -36.40 -5.94 -0.94
CA ASN A 479 -36.16 -6.22 -2.36
C ASN A 479 -35.82 -7.70 -2.60
N GLY A 480 -36.12 -8.61 -1.67
CA GLY A 480 -35.80 -10.04 -1.78
C GLY A 480 -34.33 -10.27 -2.17
N TYR A 481 -34.08 -11.08 -3.18
CA TYR A 481 -32.74 -11.40 -3.71
C TYR A 481 -31.98 -10.20 -4.27
N GLN A 482 -32.67 -9.15 -4.71
CA GLN A 482 -32.06 -7.92 -5.22
C GLN A 482 -31.66 -6.95 -4.09
N THR A 483 -31.84 -7.32 -2.84
CA THR A 483 -31.41 -6.52 -1.70
C THR A 483 -29.88 -6.35 -1.70
N VAL A 484 -29.40 -5.10 -1.72
CA VAL A 484 -27.97 -4.78 -1.68
C VAL A 484 -27.52 -4.76 -0.21
N ILE A 485 -26.51 -5.55 0.11
CA ILE A 485 -25.96 -5.69 1.46
C ILE A 485 -25.08 -4.49 1.80
N GLY A 486 -25.16 -4.00 3.03
CA GLY A 486 -24.34 -2.87 3.51
C GLY A 486 -24.74 -1.50 2.94
N SER A 487 -25.87 -1.39 2.23
CA SER A 487 -26.56 -0.14 1.97
C SER A 487 -27.37 0.27 3.21
N THR A 488 -27.76 1.54 3.28
CA THR A 488 -28.47 2.13 4.41
C THR A 488 -29.63 1.25 4.91
N GLY A 489 -29.43 0.54 6.03
CA GLY A 489 -30.49 -0.10 6.79
C GLY A 489 -30.57 -1.62 6.74
N VAL A 490 -29.87 -2.33 5.85
CA VAL A 490 -29.94 -3.80 5.81
C VAL A 490 -28.69 -4.42 6.45
N HIS A 491 -28.83 -4.90 7.67
CA HIS A 491 -27.82 -5.64 8.40
C HIS A 491 -28.26 -7.09 8.58
N LEU A 492 -27.48 -8.01 8.05
CA LEU A 492 -27.69 -9.44 8.24
C LEU A 492 -27.00 -9.91 9.54
N SER A 493 -27.68 -10.80 10.28
CA SER A 493 -27.09 -11.48 11.43
C SER A 493 -25.90 -12.37 11.02
N GLY A 494 -25.08 -12.80 11.97
CA GLY A 494 -23.97 -13.71 11.70
C GLY A 494 -24.42 -15.02 11.05
N GLY A 495 -25.52 -15.61 11.54
CA GLY A 495 -26.08 -16.85 11.01
C GLY A 495 -26.68 -16.70 9.60
N GLU A 496 -27.30 -15.55 9.28
CA GLU A 496 -27.81 -15.27 7.93
C GLU A 496 -26.66 -15.12 6.93
N ARG A 497 -25.60 -14.37 7.29
CA ARG A 497 -24.39 -14.26 6.45
C ARG A 497 -23.76 -15.61 6.17
N GLN A 498 -23.69 -16.47 7.19
CA GLN A 498 -23.12 -17.81 7.06
C GLN A 498 -23.95 -18.70 6.14
N ARG A 499 -25.30 -18.67 6.25
CA ARG A 499 -26.18 -19.41 5.33
C ARG A 499 -26.03 -18.93 3.87
N ILE A 500 -25.82 -17.64 3.64
CA ILE A 500 -25.49 -17.14 2.29
C ILE A 500 -24.14 -17.71 1.79
N ALA A 501 -23.11 -17.80 2.65
CA ALA A 501 -21.84 -18.43 2.27
C ALA A 501 -21.99 -19.93 1.98
N ILE A 502 -22.86 -20.64 2.73
CA ILE A 502 -23.19 -22.03 2.43
C ILE A 502 -23.92 -22.14 1.09
N ALA A 503 -24.86 -21.23 0.78
CA ALA A 503 -25.53 -21.18 -0.52
C ALA A 503 -24.54 -20.96 -1.66
N ARG A 504 -23.54 -20.09 -1.46
CA ARG A 504 -22.42 -19.88 -2.39
C ARG A 504 -21.64 -21.18 -2.64
N ALA A 505 -21.36 -21.94 -1.59
CA ALA A 505 -20.68 -23.23 -1.70
C ALA A 505 -21.54 -24.30 -2.40
N ILE A 506 -22.85 -24.31 -2.17
CA ILE A 506 -23.80 -25.22 -2.83
C ILE A 506 -23.91 -24.93 -4.32
N VAL A 507 -24.02 -23.65 -4.71
CA VAL A 507 -24.11 -23.25 -6.13
C VAL A 507 -22.82 -23.61 -6.89
N LYS A 508 -21.66 -23.56 -6.21
CA LYS A 508 -20.36 -23.96 -6.80
C LYS A 508 -20.30 -25.46 -7.09
N ASP A 509 -20.94 -26.27 -6.28
CA ASP A 509 -21.04 -27.74 -6.40
C ASP A 509 -19.68 -28.48 -6.52
N ALA A 510 -18.63 -27.94 -5.89
CA ALA A 510 -17.30 -28.55 -5.91
C ALA A 510 -17.28 -29.94 -5.24
N PRO A 511 -16.45 -30.91 -5.72
CA PRO A 511 -16.36 -32.26 -5.15
C PRO A 511 -15.67 -32.31 -3.78
N ILE A 512 -14.85 -31.32 -3.45
CA ILE A 512 -14.15 -31.20 -2.16
C ILE A 512 -14.69 -29.99 -1.43
N ILE A 513 -15.07 -30.15 -0.15
CA ILE A 513 -15.56 -29.09 0.73
C ILE A 513 -14.60 -28.95 1.90
N VAL A 514 -14.11 -27.73 2.12
CA VAL A 514 -13.30 -27.36 3.29
C VAL A 514 -14.10 -26.38 4.15
N LEU A 515 -14.32 -26.73 5.41
CA LEU A 515 -15.07 -25.92 6.37
C LEU A 515 -14.16 -25.51 7.52
N ASP A 516 -13.93 -24.20 7.71
CA ASP A 516 -13.15 -23.69 8.83
C ASP A 516 -14.08 -23.04 9.87
N GLU A 517 -14.26 -23.69 11.04
CA GLU A 517 -15.04 -23.21 12.20
C GLU A 517 -16.44 -22.63 11.89
N ALA A 518 -17.15 -23.20 10.97
CA ALA A 518 -18.35 -22.61 10.39
C ALA A 518 -19.58 -22.48 11.34
N THR A 519 -19.46 -22.70 12.67
CA THR A 519 -20.59 -22.69 13.60
C THR A 519 -20.39 -21.84 14.88
N ALA A 520 -19.40 -20.94 14.95
CA ALA A 520 -18.92 -20.39 16.21
C ALA A 520 -19.83 -19.36 16.91
N PHE A 521 -20.79 -18.68 16.24
CA PHE A 521 -21.48 -17.50 16.80
C PHE A 521 -23.00 -17.44 16.54
N SER A 522 -23.68 -18.57 16.44
CA SER A 522 -25.12 -18.58 16.16
C SER A 522 -25.93 -18.86 17.42
N ASP A 523 -27.11 -18.23 17.54
CA ASP A 523 -28.13 -18.64 18.48
C ASP A 523 -28.62 -20.07 18.17
N PRO A 524 -29.29 -20.76 19.10
CA PRO A 524 -29.67 -22.15 18.92
C PRO A 524 -30.55 -22.42 17.68
N GLU A 525 -31.38 -21.46 17.29
CA GLU A 525 -32.26 -21.58 16.12
C GLU A 525 -31.46 -21.49 14.82
N ASN A 526 -30.61 -20.47 14.71
CA ASN A 526 -29.72 -20.34 13.56
C ASN A 526 -28.71 -21.49 13.48
N GLU A 527 -28.23 -22.02 14.61
CA GLU A 527 -27.34 -23.17 14.63
C GLU A 527 -28.01 -24.40 14.00
N TYR A 528 -29.27 -24.69 14.37
CA TYR A 528 -30.04 -25.80 13.77
C TYR A 528 -30.17 -25.62 12.26
N LEU A 529 -30.53 -24.43 11.78
CA LEU A 529 -30.67 -24.14 10.36
C LEU A 529 -29.35 -24.29 9.61
N ILE A 530 -28.22 -23.82 10.20
CA ILE A 530 -26.87 -23.97 9.63
C ILE A 530 -26.47 -25.44 9.55
N GLN A 531 -26.76 -26.26 10.60
CA GLN A 531 -26.49 -27.69 10.56
C GLN A 531 -27.25 -28.38 9.43
N LYS A 532 -28.54 -28.04 9.24
CA LYS A 532 -29.33 -28.56 8.13
C LYS A 532 -28.80 -28.15 6.76
N ALA A 533 -28.28 -26.93 6.64
CA ALA A 533 -27.62 -26.46 5.43
C ALA A 533 -26.31 -27.23 5.16
N PHE A 534 -25.52 -27.52 6.19
CA PHE A 534 -24.32 -28.34 6.08
C PHE A 534 -24.61 -29.78 5.69
N GLU A 535 -25.61 -30.43 6.33
CA GLU A 535 -26.04 -31.80 5.94
C GLU A 535 -26.33 -31.90 4.45
N LYS A 536 -26.88 -30.83 3.84
CA LYS A 536 -27.14 -30.78 2.41
C LYS A 536 -25.87 -30.53 1.57
N LEU A 537 -24.99 -29.64 2.05
CA LEU A 537 -23.76 -29.29 1.37
C LEU A 537 -22.78 -30.48 1.25
N ILE A 538 -22.68 -31.30 2.33
CA ILE A 538 -21.67 -32.37 2.41
C ILE A 538 -22.08 -33.68 1.71
N GLN A 539 -23.33 -33.78 1.22
CA GLN A 539 -23.84 -35.03 0.58
C GLN A 539 -22.97 -35.40 -0.64
N ASN A 540 -22.42 -36.64 -0.61
CA ASN A 540 -21.59 -37.20 -1.68
C ASN A 540 -20.30 -36.35 -2.00
N LYS A 541 -19.79 -35.60 -1.04
CA LYS A 541 -18.58 -34.79 -1.16
C LYS A 541 -17.46 -35.30 -0.27
N THR A 542 -16.23 -35.06 -0.65
CA THR A 542 -15.07 -35.22 0.23
C THR A 542 -15.00 -34.00 1.14
N VAL A 543 -15.14 -34.19 2.43
CA VAL A 543 -15.25 -33.07 3.38
C VAL A 543 -14.10 -33.10 4.36
N VAL A 544 -13.43 -31.95 4.51
CA VAL A 544 -12.50 -31.72 5.61
C VAL A 544 -13.03 -30.53 6.40
N MET A 545 -13.33 -30.75 7.69
CA MET A 545 -13.91 -29.71 8.54
C MET A 545 -13.10 -29.52 9.82
N SER A 546 -12.79 -28.28 10.16
CA SER A 546 -12.33 -27.92 11.49
C SER A 546 -13.53 -27.68 12.40
N ALA A 547 -13.52 -28.23 13.61
CA ALA A 547 -14.64 -28.11 14.52
C ALA A 547 -14.18 -27.68 15.92
N HIS A 548 -14.89 -26.68 16.46
CA HIS A 548 -14.81 -26.30 17.88
C HIS A 548 -15.88 -27.00 18.73
N ARG A 549 -16.99 -27.44 18.12
CA ARG A 549 -18.05 -28.14 18.80
C ARG A 549 -18.01 -29.65 18.50
N LEU A 550 -17.74 -30.43 19.53
CA LEU A 550 -17.60 -31.88 19.39
C LEU A 550 -18.90 -32.58 19.00
N SER A 551 -20.07 -31.96 19.25
CA SER A 551 -21.36 -32.51 18.83
C SER A 551 -21.50 -32.62 17.31
N THR A 552 -20.95 -31.72 16.54
CA THR A 552 -21.09 -31.69 15.08
C THR A 552 -20.29 -32.78 14.37
N ILE A 553 -19.23 -33.29 15.03
CA ILE A 553 -18.32 -34.27 14.43
C ILE A 553 -18.53 -35.72 14.90
N ARG A 554 -19.53 -35.96 15.78
CA ARG A 554 -19.79 -37.30 16.29
C ARG A 554 -20.02 -38.32 15.19
N ASN A 555 -20.64 -37.91 14.10
CA ASN A 555 -20.96 -38.74 12.94
C ASN A 555 -19.91 -38.64 11.82
N ALA A 556 -18.76 -38.05 12.06
CA ALA A 556 -17.67 -38.00 11.07
C ALA A 556 -17.08 -39.41 10.86
N ASP A 557 -16.74 -39.72 9.59
CA ASP A 557 -16.15 -41.03 9.24
C ASP A 557 -14.72 -41.13 9.83
N GLN A 558 -14.02 -40.01 9.98
CA GLN A 558 -12.72 -39.93 10.59
C GLN A 558 -12.56 -38.65 11.41
N ILE A 559 -11.97 -38.75 12.58
CA ILE A 559 -11.61 -37.63 13.44
C ILE A 559 -10.09 -37.61 13.61
N LEU A 560 -9.48 -36.45 13.34
CA LEU A 560 -8.07 -36.17 13.52
C LEU A 560 -7.89 -35.23 14.71
N VAL A 561 -7.11 -35.63 15.72
CA VAL A 561 -6.85 -34.83 16.91
C VAL A 561 -5.49 -34.16 16.79
N MET A 562 -5.51 -32.83 16.75
CA MET A 562 -4.32 -32.00 16.59
C MET A 562 -3.91 -31.36 17.91
N GLU A 563 -2.65 -31.39 18.23
CA GLU A 563 -2.06 -30.64 19.36
C GLU A 563 -0.69 -30.09 18.97
N LYS A 564 -0.49 -28.78 19.16
CA LYS A 564 0.79 -28.08 18.89
C LYS A 564 1.35 -28.36 17.47
N GLY A 565 0.47 -28.40 16.46
CA GLY A 565 0.85 -28.66 15.08
C GLY A 565 1.14 -30.11 14.73
N CYS A 566 0.93 -31.06 15.63
CA CYS A 566 1.11 -32.48 15.40
C CYS A 566 -0.24 -33.22 15.42
N LEU A 567 -0.36 -34.25 14.59
CA LEU A 567 -1.46 -35.21 14.66
C LEU A 567 -1.16 -36.23 15.75
N ILE A 568 -1.96 -36.26 16.83
CA ILE A 568 -1.72 -37.11 17.99
C ILE A 568 -2.62 -38.34 18.03
N GLU A 569 -3.87 -38.24 17.53
CA GLU A 569 -4.82 -39.34 17.47
C GLU A 569 -5.64 -39.28 16.18
N SER A 570 -6.02 -40.44 15.67
CA SER A 570 -6.91 -40.60 14.52
C SER A 570 -7.80 -41.81 14.71
N GLY A 571 -9.07 -41.71 14.31
CA GLY A 571 -10.05 -42.79 14.36
C GLY A 571 -11.50 -42.28 14.30
N THR A 572 -12.46 -43.15 14.47
CA THR A 572 -13.88 -42.79 14.63
C THR A 572 -14.16 -42.31 16.06
N HIS A 573 -15.34 -41.71 16.28
CA HIS A 573 -15.79 -41.28 17.60
C HIS A 573 -15.65 -42.37 18.67
N ASP A 574 -16.21 -43.56 18.37
CA ASP A 574 -16.24 -44.68 19.32
C ASP A 574 -14.84 -45.28 19.56
N GLU A 575 -13.97 -45.32 18.55
CA GLU A 575 -12.59 -45.78 18.68
C GLU A 575 -11.76 -44.83 19.57
N LEU A 576 -11.92 -43.52 19.38
CA LEU A 576 -11.17 -42.51 20.13
C LEU A 576 -11.64 -42.41 21.58
N LEU A 577 -12.91 -42.64 21.86
CA LEU A 577 -13.40 -42.74 23.23
C LEU A 577 -12.82 -43.96 23.97
N LYS A 578 -12.69 -45.11 23.27
CA LYS A 578 -12.11 -46.35 23.85
C LYS A 578 -10.59 -46.21 24.13
N LYS A 579 -9.89 -45.34 23.38
CA LYS A 579 -8.46 -45.07 23.59
C LYS A 579 -8.17 -44.30 24.86
N ASP A 580 -9.18 -43.65 25.45
CA ASP A 580 -9.10 -42.79 26.65
C ASP A 580 -7.99 -41.75 26.58
N GLY A 581 -7.80 -41.22 25.37
CA GLY A 581 -6.75 -40.25 25.07
C GLY A 581 -7.23 -38.78 25.14
N LYS A 582 -6.59 -37.91 24.37
CA LYS A 582 -6.93 -36.47 24.32
C LYS A 582 -8.36 -36.20 23.88
N TYR A 583 -8.83 -36.97 22.88
CA TYR A 583 -10.22 -36.86 22.40
C TYR A 583 -11.23 -37.20 23.50
N ALA A 584 -11.03 -38.27 24.24
CA ALA A 584 -11.92 -38.69 25.33
C ALA A 584 -11.97 -37.61 26.42
N GLN A 585 -10.81 -37.01 26.78
CA GLN A 585 -10.75 -35.88 27.73
C GLN A 585 -11.54 -34.68 27.24
N MET A 586 -11.36 -34.29 25.96
CA MET A 586 -12.13 -33.18 25.35
C MET A 586 -13.64 -33.47 25.35
N TRP A 587 -14.05 -34.72 25.04
CA TRP A 587 -15.44 -35.13 25.04
C TRP A 587 -16.04 -35.13 26.44
N SER A 588 -15.32 -35.60 27.46
CA SER A 588 -15.76 -35.55 28.86
C SER A 588 -16.02 -34.11 29.30
N SER A 589 -15.04 -33.24 29.09
CA SER A 589 -15.18 -31.81 29.41
C SER A 589 -16.33 -31.13 28.67
N TYR A 590 -16.56 -31.50 27.41
CA TYR A 590 -17.68 -31.01 26.63
C TYR A 590 -19.03 -31.49 27.23
N THR A 591 -19.13 -32.77 27.57
CA THR A 591 -20.33 -33.37 28.15
C THR A 591 -20.65 -32.80 29.54
N GLU A 592 -19.61 -32.57 30.36
CA GLU A 592 -19.72 -31.89 31.65
C GLU A 592 -20.25 -30.45 31.49
N SER A 593 -19.75 -29.71 30.46
CA SER A 593 -20.19 -28.34 30.22
C SER A 593 -21.67 -28.24 29.79
N ILE A 594 -22.17 -29.21 29.01
CA ILE A 594 -23.60 -29.29 28.64
C ILE A 594 -24.49 -29.66 29.82
N ASN A 595 -24.01 -30.55 30.68
CA ASN A 595 -24.73 -31.00 31.85
C ASN A 595 -24.60 -30.04 33.04
N TRP A 596 -23.75 -28.99 32.91
CA TRP A 596 -23.56 -27.99 33.95
C TRP A 596 -24.86 -27.21 34.17
N LYS A 597 -25.53 -27.48 35.28
CA LYS A 597 -26.67 -26.70 35.77
C LYS A 597 -26.14 -25.67 36.74
N ILE A 598 -26.56 -24.41 36.56
CA ILE A 598 -26.39 -23.41 37.60
C ILE A 598 -27.00 -23.98 38.86
N GLY A 599 -26.16 -24.38 39.81
CA GLY A 599 -26.63 -24.94 41.06
C GLY A 599 -27.51 -23.92 41.74
N THR A 600 -28.77 -24.26 41.97
CA THR A 600 -29.60 -23.62 42.98
C THR A 600 -28.89 -23.94 44.31
N GLY A 601 -27.96 -23.08 44.74
CA GLY A 601 -27.29 -23.19 46.02
C GLY A 601 -28.33 -23.25 47.08
N LYS A 602 -28.49 -24.42 47.71
CA LYS A 602 -29.08 -24.46 49.03
C LYS A 602 -28.10 -23.69 49.93
N ALA A 603 -28.53 -22.47 50.31
CA ALA A 603 -27.89 -21.76 51.41
C ALA A 603 -27.92 -22.72 52.61
N VAL A 604 -26.75 -23.07 53.14
CA VAL A 604 -26.58 -23.63 54.46
C VAL A 604 -26.37 -22.48 55.42
#